data_5966ab1848fe870cbbe82f188655f2c5
#
_entry.id   5966ab1848fe870cbbe82f188655f2c5
#
_cell.length_a   1.000
_cell.length_b   1.000
_cell.length_c   1.000
_cell.angle_alpha   90.00
_cell.angle_beta   90.00
_cell.angle_gamma   90.00
#
_symmetry.space_group_name_H-M   'P 1'
#
loop_
_entity.id
_entity.type
_entity.pdbx_description
1 polymer ?
#
loop_
_entity_poly.entity_id
_entity_poly.type
_entity_poly.pdbx_seq_one_letter_code
_entity_poly.pdbx_strand_id
1 'polypeptide(L)'
;MSQLETFYEVMRRQGITRRSFLKYCSLTAAALGLGPAFAPRIAHAMETKERTPVLWLHGLECTCCSESFIRSAHPLVKDVVLSMISLDYDDTLMASAGHQAEAILEETMQKYKGKYILAVEGNPPLNEDGMFCIVGGKPFLDQLKHAAKDAAAIIAWGSCASWGCVQAARPNPTQAVPIHKVIKDKPIIKVPGCPPIAEVMTGVITYMLTFGKVPELDRQGRPKMFYSQRIHDKCYRRPHFDAGQFVEQWDDEGARKGYCLYKVGCKGPTTYNACSTVRWNEGTSFPIQAGHGCIGCSEDGFWDKGSFYDRLTDINQFGIESNADEVGTAVAGGVGAAIAAHAAVSAIKRAQHKGEQE
;
A
#
# COMPACT_ATOMS: atom_id res chain seq x y z
N MET A 1 26.14 -17.74 -22.73
CA MET A 1 25.30 -16.91 -21.82
C MET A 1 25.37 -17.58 -20.47
N SER A 2 25.98 -16.97 -19.45
CA SER A 2 25.95 -17.54 -18.09
C SER A 2 24.51 -17.46 -17.60
N GLN A 3 23.94 -18.61 -17.22
CA GLN A 3 22.66 -18.65 -16.51
C GLN A 3 22.82 -17.96 -15.17
N LEU A 4 21.78 -17.23 -14.75
CA LEU A 4 21.75 -16.67 -13.40
C LEU A 4 21.63 -17.82 -12.39
N GLU A 5 22.43 -17.75 -11.32
CA GLU A 5 22.36 -18.73 -10.23
C GLU A 5 20.95 -18.72 -9.60
N THR A 6 20.51 -19.88 -9.11
CA THR A 6 19.30 -19.99 -8.31
C THR A 6 19.52 -19.42 -6.91
N PHE A 7 18.47 -19.04 -6.21
CA PHE A 7 18.54 -18.60 -4.81
C PHE A 7 19.26 -19.64 -3.92
N TYR A 8 18.95 -20.90 -4.08
CA TYR A 8 19.54 -21.98 -3.29
C TYR A 8 21.04 -22.14 -3.55
N GLU A 9 21.51 -21.99 -4.79
CA GLU A 9 22.93 -22.04 -5.13
C GLU A 9 23.70 -20.90 -4.47
N VAL A 10 23.13 -19.69 -4.48
CA VAL A 10 23.73 -18.53 -3.77
C VAL A 10 23.82 -18.78 -2.27
N MET A 11 22.73 -19.23 -1.64
CA MET A 11 22.66 -19.55 -0.22
C MET A 11 23.71 -20.61 0.17
N ARG A 12 23.85 -21.67 -0.63
CA ARG A 12 24.89 -22.71 -0.42
C ARG A 12 26.30 -22.13 -0.50
N ARG A 13 26.58 -21.29 -1.47
CA ARG A 13 27.87 -20.63 -1.61
C ARG A 13 28.21 -19.74 -0.40
N GLN A 14 27.19 -19.13 0.22
CA GLN A 14 27.32 -18.35 1.45
C GLN A 14 27.42 -19.20 2.73
N GLY A 15 27.45 -20.54 2.62
CA GLY A 15 27.59 -21.44 3.76
C GLY A 15 26.29 -21.71 4.53
N ILE A 16 25.14 -21.31 3.99
CA ILE A 16 23.85 -21.53 4.65
C ILE A 16 23.45 -23.00 4.53
N THR A 17 23.11 -23.61 5.66
CA THR A 17 22.72 -25.02 5.71
C THR A 17 21.31 -25.24 5.13
N ARG A 18 21.05 -26.46 4.64
CA ARG A 18 19.70 -26.84 4.16
C ARG A 18 18.62 -26.66 5.23
N ARG A 19 18.94 -26.90 6.50
CA ARG A 19 18.00 -26.68 7.62
C ARG A 19 17.66 -25.21 7.79
N SER A 20 18.65 -24.32 7.71
CA SER A 20 18.43 -22.88 7.78
C SER A 20 17.64 -22.37 6.58
N PHE A 21 17.90 -22.92 5.39
CA PHE A 21 17.12 -22.61 4.18
C PHE A 21 15.64 -23.01 4.32
N LEU A 22 15.33 -24.21 4.81
CA LEU A 22 13.95 -24.64 5.03
C LEU A 22 13.25 -23.84 6.13
N LYS A 23 13.99 -23.44 7.20
CA LYS A 23 13.48 -22.51 8.21
C LYS A 23 13.13 -21.16 7.60
N TYR A 24 14.00 -20.63 6.73
CA TYR A 24 13.74 -19.41 5.96
C TYR A 24 12.45 -19.52 5.13
N CYS A 25 12.27 -20.61 4.36
CA CYS A 25 11.07 -20.84 3.56
C CYS A 25 9.79 -20.89 4.41
N SER A 26 9.87 -21.47 5.62
CA SER A 26 8.74 -21.52 6.56
C SER A 26 8.39 -20.15 7.12
N LEU A 27 9.39 -19.33 7.48
CA LEU A 27 9.19 -17.96 7.94
C LEU A 27 8.62 -17.07 6.82
N THR A 28 9.10 -17.25 5.59
CA THR A 28 8.57 -16.57 4.41
C THR A 28 7.10 -16.93 4.17
N ALA A 29 6.72 -18.22 4.29
CA ALA A 29 5.33 -18.63 4.19
C ALA A 29 4.46 -17.93 5.25
N ALA A 30 4.92 -17.87 6.48
CA ALA A 30 4.22 -17.20 7.58
C ALA A 30 4.10 -15.69 7.32
N ALA A 31 5.17 -15.03 6.88
CA ALA A 31 5.16 -13.59 6.55
C ALA A 31 4.19 -13.25 5.41
N LEU A 32 4.01 -14.17 4.45
CA LEU A 32 3.02 -14.05 3.37
C LEU A 32 1.58 -14.40 3.81
N GLY A 33 1.36 -14.73 5.07
CA GLY A 33 0.06 -15.19 5.56
C GLY A 33 -0.35 -16.56 5.00
N LEU A 34 0.60 -17.34 4.48
CA LEU A 34 0.39 -18.66 3.93
C LEU A 34 0.59 -19.75 5.01
N GLY A 35 -0.18 -20.83 4.92
CA GLY A 35 -0.03 -21.94 5.85
C GLY A 35 1.30 -22.70 5.67
N PRO A 36 1.72 -23.54 6.65
CA PRO A 36 2.99 -24.28 6.61
C PRO A 36 3.17 -25.18 5.38
N ALA A 37 2.07 -25.62 4.76
CA ALA A 37 2.07 -26.44 3.55
C ALA A 37 2.68 -25.73 2.33
N PHE A 38 2.84 -24.40 2.36
CA PHE A 38 3.48 -23.65 1.30
C PHE A 38 5.01 -23.58 1.39
N ALA A 39 5.60 -23.86 2.55
CA ALA A 39 7.05 -23.84 2.70
C ALA A 39 7.80 -24.76 1.71
N PRO A 40 7.37 -25.99 1.41
CA PRO A 40 7.99 -26.81 0.37
C PRO A 40 7.89 -26.22 -1.04
N ARG A 41 6.78 -25.55 -1.36
CA ARG A 41 6.61 -24.87 -2.67
C ARG A 41 7.54 -23.67 -2.82
N ILE A 42 7.73 -22.92 -1.74
CA ILE A 42 8.71 -21.83 -1.69
C ILE A 42 10.11 -22.38 -1.87
N ALA A 43 10.46 -23.45 -1.14
CA ALA A 43 11.77 -24.10 -1.25
C ALA A 43 12.04 -24.57 -2.69
N HIS A 44 11.09 -25.26 -3.29
CA HIS A 44 11.22 -25.74 -4.67
C HIS A 44 11.41 -24.61 -5.68
N ALA A 45 10.64 -23.52 -5.54
CA ALA A 45 10.78 -22.35 -6.41
C ALA A 45 12.17 -21.73 -6.28
N MET A 46 12.69 -21.64 -5.06
CA MET A 46 14.01 -21.05 -4.80
C MET A 46 15.17 -21.97 -5.20
N GLU A 47 14.96 -23.29 -5.25
CA GLU A 47 15.94 -24.26 -5.72
C GLU A 47 16.05 -24.34 -7.25
N THR A 48 14.96 -24.05 -7.96
CA THR A 48 14.86 -24.37 -9.40
C THR A 48 14.81 -23.14 -10.31
N LYS A 49 14.42 -21.97 -9.80
CA LYS A 49 14.27 -20.76 -10.61
C LYS A 49 15.54 -19.91 -10.58
N GLU A 50 15.94 -19.44 -11.75
CA GLU A 50 16.93 -18.37 -11.87
C GLU A 50 16.44 -17.10 -11.19
N ARG A 51 17.37 -16.29 -10.67
CA ARG A 51 17.03 -14.97 -10.11
C ARG A 51 16.38 -14.09 -11.17
N THR A 52 15.26 -13.49 -10.81
CA THR A 52 14.54 -12.61 -11.72
C THR A 52 15.23 -11.24 -11.80
N PRO A 53 15.57 -10.75 -13.00
CA PRO A 53 16.12 -9.40 -13.15
C PRO A 53 15.11 -8.35 -12.72
N VAL A 54 15.54 -7.37 -11.95
CA VAL A 54 14.76 -6.23 -11.50
C VAL A 54 15.47 -4.95 -11.89
N LEU A 55 14.72 -4.08 -12.55
CA LEU A 55 15.10 -2.71 -12.84
C LEU A 55 14.28 -1.79 -11.94
N TRP A 56 14.92 -1.04 -11.07
CA TRP A 56 14.25 -0.12 -10.15
C TRP A 56 14.53 1.31 -10.60
N LEU A 57 13.48 1.99 -11.06
CA LEU A 57 13.55 3.35 -11.56
C LEU A 57 13.01 4.35 -10.52
N HIS A 58 13.67 5.49 -10.45
CA HIS A 58 13.36 6.59 -9.54
C HIS A 58 12.91 7.83 -10.32
N GLY A 59 11.66 8.26 -10.07
CA GLY A 59 11.09 9.47 -10.65
C GLY A 59 11.06 10.64 -9.66
N LEU A 60 10.00 11.45 -9.68
CA LEU A 60 9.76 12.42 -8.60
C LEU A 60 9.40 11.68 -7.33
N GLU A 61 10.30 11.66 -6.35
CA GLU A 61 10.18 10.84 -5.15
C GLU A 61 11.01 11.43 -3.99
N CYS A 62 11.03 10.73 -2.85
CA CYS A 62 11.77 11.10 -1.65
C CYS A 62 12.68 9.96 -1.14
N THR A 63 12.90 8.92 -1.93
CA THR A 63 13.70 7.72 -1.61
C THR A 63 13.16 6.87 -0.45
N CYS A 64 12.02 7.27 0.13
CA CYS A 64 11.48 6.58 1.33
C CYS A 64 10.99 5.16 1.05
N CYS A 65 10.62 4.79 -0.18
CA CYS A 65 10.25 3.40 -0.48
C CYS A 65 11.50 2.51 -0.48
N SER A 66 12.60 2.94 -1.09
CA SER A 66 13.91 2.27 -0.99
C SER A 66 14.38 2.19 0.46
N GLU A 67 14.28 3.28 1.25
CA GLU A 67 14.57 3.30 2.69
C GLU A 67 13.73 2.28 3.46
N SER A 68 12.43 2.19 3.17
CA SER A 68 11.56 1.19 3.79
C SER A 68 11.96 -0.22 3.38
N PHE A 69 12.20 -0.46 2.09
CA PHE A 69 12.58 -1.76 1.56
C PHE A 69 13.83 -2.33 2.22
N ILE A 70 14.88 -1.52 2.40
CA ILE A 70 16.13 -1.97 3.04
C ILE A 70 15.99 -2.28 4.54
N ARG A 71 14.86 -1.90 5.17
CA ARG A 71 14.55 -2.22 6.58
C ARG A 71 13.79 -3.53 6.76
N SER A 72 13.52 -4.27 5.67
CA SER A 72 12.84 -5.56 5.80
C SER A 72 13.67 -6.56 6.59
N ALA A 73 13.03 -7.18 7.58
CA ALA A 73 13.64 -8.18 8.43
C ALA A 73 13.23 -9.61 8.05
N HIS A 74 12.04 -9.78 7.46
CA HIS A 74 11.50 -11.10 7.12
C HIS A 74 10.75 -11.07 5.76
N PRO A 75 11.43 -11.40 4.63
CA PRO A 75 12.85 -11.75 4.48
C PRO A 75 13.78 -10.55 4.68
N LEU A 76 15.01 -10.80 5.12
CA LEU A 76 16.02 -9.76 5.18
C LEU A 76 16.29 -9.21 3.77
N VAL A 77 16.44 -7.90 3.64
CA VAL A 77 16.67 -7.26 2.34
C VAL A 77 17.91 -7.82 1.63
N LYS A 78 18.97 -8.14 2.37
CA LYS A 78 20.17 -8.78 1.81
C LYS A 78 19.85 -10.12 1.12
N ASP A 79 18.91 -10.91 1.67
CA ASP A 79 18.51 -12.18 1.09
C ASP A 79 17.67 -11.96 -0.17
N VAL A 80 16.85 -10.90 -0.18
CA VAL A 80 16.07 -10.52 -1.37
C VAL A 80 17.01 -10.04 -2.48
N VAL A 81 17.82 -9.02 -2.21
CA VAL A 81 18.66 -8.35 -3.22
C VAL A 81 19.79 -9.23 -3.72
N LEU A 82 20.50 -9.92 -2.79
CA LEU A 82 21.68 -10.69 -3.16
C LEU A 82 21.36 -12.11 -3.63
N SER A 83 20.16 -12.64 -3.33
CA SER A 83 19.89 -14.05 -3.53
C SER A 83 18.59 -14.34 -4.28
N MET A 84 17.50 -13.59 -4.03
CA MET A 84 16.18 -13.90 -4.63
C MET A 84 15.98 -13.23 -5.99
N ILE A 85 16.40 -11.97 -6.13
CA ILE A 85 16.35 -11.20 -7.37
C ILE A 85 17.76 -10.95 -7.90
N SER A 86 17.85 -10.50 -9.14
CA SER A 86 19.02 -9.83 -9.67
C SER A 86 18.66 -8.35 -9.79
N LEU A 87 19.06 -7.54 -8.81
CA LEU A 87 18.84 -6.10 -8.86
C LEU A 87 19.92 -5.52 -9.78
N ASP A 88 19.58 -5.43 -11.07
CA ASP A 88 20.55 -5.08 -12.11
C ASP A 88 20.66 -3.56 -12.30
N TYR A 89 19.60 -2.82 -11.98
CA TYR A 89 19.61 -1.37 -11.99
C TYR A 89 18.85 -0.81 -10.79
N ASP A 90 19.49 0.08 -10.06
CA ASP A 90 18.92 0.90 -9.01
C ASP A 90 19.90 2.04 -8.76
N ASP A 91 19.59 3.24 -9.19
CA ASP A 91 20.52 4.39 -9.15
C ASP A 91 20.85 4.88 -7.73
N THR A 92 20.10 4.45 -6.71
CA THR A 92 20.40 4.74 -5.29
C THR A 92 21.24 3.68 -4.60
N LEU A 93 21.19 2.42 -5.03
CA LEU A 93 21.85 1.29 -4.35
C LEU A 93 22.99 0.65 -5.15
N MET A 94 23.02 0.83 -6.49
CA MET A 94 24.05 0.22 -7.33
C MET A 94 25.42 0.91 -7.17
N ALA A 95 26.48 0.14 -7.39
CA ALA A 95 27.86 0.66 -7.35
C ALA A 95 28.25 1.44 -8.62
N SER A 96 27.61 1.12 -9.75
CA SER A 96 27.87 1.80 -11.04
C SER A 96 27.25 3.20 -11.05
N ALA A 97 27.84 4.14 -11.77
CA ALA A 97 27.33 5.50 -11.90
C ALA A 97 27.48 6.04 -13.33
N GLY A 98 26.75 7.11 -13.67
CA GLY A 98 26.83 7.83 -14.94
C GLY A 98 26.57 6.93 -16.14
N HIS A 99 27.41 7.06 -17.18
CA HIS A 99 27.25 6.29 -18.42
C HIS A 99 27.28 4.77 -18.23
N GLN A 100 28.02 4.29 -17.23
CA GLN A 100 28.04 2.85 -16.94
C GLN A 100 26.71 2.36 -16.39
N ALA A 101 26.08 3.09 -15.52
CA ALA A 101 24.74 2.75 -14.99
C ALA A 101 23.70 2.72 -16.11
N GLU A 102 23.69 3.75 -16.96
CA GLU A 102 22.77 3.83 -18.11
C GLU A 102 23.00 2.69 -19.13
N ALA A 103 24.25 2.31 -19.37
CA ALA A 103 24.58 1.17 -20.21
C ALA A 103 24.05 -0.15 -19.63
N ILE A 104 24.19 -0.36 -18.33
CA ILE A 104 23.67 -1.56 -17.64
C ILE A 104 22.14 -1.61 -17.75
N LEU A 105 21.44 -0.49 -17.59
CA LEU A 105 19.99 -0.42 -17.75
C LEU A 105 19.58 -0.91 -19.16
N GLU A 106 20.20 -0.36 -20.19
CA GLU A 106 19.89 -0.70 -21.57
C GLU A 106 20.24 -2.15 -21.92
N GLU A 107 21.42 -2.62 -21.52
CA GLU A 107 21.86 -4.00 -21.73
C GLU A 107 20.93 -5.00 -21.04
N THR A 108 20.47 -4.69 -19.82
CA THR A 108 19.56 -5.55 -19.07
C THR A 108 18.18 -5.62 -19.74
N MET A 109 17.65 -4.49 -20.21
CA MET A 109 16.39 -4.46 -20.94
C MET A 109 16.46 -5.30 -22.21
N GLN A 110 17.55 -5.21 -22.96
CA GLN A 110 17.75 -6.01 -24.19
C GLN A 110 17.92 -7.49 -23.89
N LYS A 111 18.78 -7.83 -22.93
CA LYS A 111 19.12 -9.21 -22.57
C LYS A 111 17.94 -9.99 -22.00
N TYR A 112 17.14 -9.32 -21.17
CA TYR A 112 16.03 -9.94 -20.44
C TYR A 112 14.66 -9.45 -20.92
N LYS A 113 14.55 -9.08 -22.17
CA LYS A 113 13.32 -8.65 -22.81
C LYS A 113 12.15 -9.59 -22.49
N GLY A 114 11.05 -9.07 -21.94
CA GLY A 114 9.88 -9.83 -21.53
C GLY A 114 10.06 -10.69 -20.28
N LYS A 115 11.18 -10.56 -19.55
CA LYS A 115 11.48 -11.39 -18.37
C LYS A 115 11.78 -10.58 -17.11
N TYR A 116 12.14 -9.31 -17.21
CA TYR A 116 12.46 -8.48 -16.06
C TYR A 116 11.21 -7.88 -15.41
N ILE A 117 11.30 -7.64 -14.12
CA ILE A 117 10.32 -6.85 -13.36
C ILE A 117 10.78 -5.40 -13.37
N LEU A 118 9.89 -4.49 -13.73
CA LEU A 118 10.10 -3.06 -13.59
C LEU A 118 9.51 -2.59 -12.26
N ALA A 119 10.35 -2.19 -11.34
CA ALA A 119 9.98 -1.53 -10.09
C ALA A 119 10.08 -0.02 -10.28
N VAL A 120 9.06 0.72 -9.90
CA VAL A 120 9.02 2.17 -10.09
C VAL A 120 8.72 2.84 -8.75
N GLU A 121 9.65 3.67 -8.29
CA GLU A 121 9.47 4.59 -7.17
C GLU A 121 9.31 6.01 -7.71
N GLY A 122 8.36 6.77 -7.14
CA GLY A 122 8.06 8.10 -7.65
C GLY A 122 7.18 8.11 -8.90
N ASN A 123 7.06 9.27 -9.52
CA ASN A 123 6.17 9.49 -10.64
C ASN A 123 6.73 10.46 -11.68
N PRO A 124 6.26 10.39 -12.95
CA PRO A 124 6.68 11.32 -13.98
C PRO A 124 5.93 12.65 -13.91
N PRO A 125 6.61 13.79 -14.09
CA PRO A 125 5.98 15.03 -14.49
C PRO A 125 5.60 14.98 -15.97
N LEU A 126 4.52 15.65 -16.36
CA LEU A 126 4.12 15.77 -17.77
C LEU A 126 4.39 17.15 -18.36
N ASN A 127 4.49 18.18 -17.52
CA ASN A 127 4.72 19.53 -17.99
C ASN A 127 6.12 19.65 -18.63
N GLU A 128 6.24 20.47 -19.69
CA GLU A 128 7.47 20.68 -20.45
C GLU A 128 8.15 19.35 -20.87
N ASP A 129 7.35 18.44 -21.43
CA ASP A 129 7.79 17.11 -21.89
C ASP A 129 8.57 16.28 -20.84
N GLY A 130 8.26 16.50 -19.56
CA GLY A 130 8.86 15.76 -18.46
C GLY A 130 10.19 16.31 -17.94
N MET A 131 10.60 17.51 -18.37
CA MET A 131 11.88 18.13 -18.02
C MET A 131 12.07 18.42 -16.54
N PHE A 132 11.01 18.39 -15.72
CA PHE A 132 11.12 18.54 -14.27
C PHE A 132 11.69 17.32 -13.52
N CYS A 133 11.96 16.21 -14.22
CA CYS A 133 12.65 15.06 -13.66
C CYS A 133 13.56 14.43 -14.71
N ILE A 134 14.87 14.65 -14.55
CA ILE A 134 15.92 14.19 -15.46
C ILE A 134 16.77 13.14 -14.74
N VAL A 135 16.87 11.95 -15.31
CA VAL A 135 17.70 10.86 -14.82
C VAL A 135 18.62 10.40 -15.95
N GLY A 136 19.92 10.30 -15.71
CA GLY A 136 20.88 9.89 -16.72
C GLY A 136 20.89 10.81 -17.97
N GLY A 137 20.53 12.10 -17.83
CA GLY A 137 20.45 13.06 -18.93
C GLY A 137 19.19 12.95 -19.79
N LYS A 138 18.22 12.14 -19.40
CA LYS A 138 16.94 11.93 -20.12
C LYS A 138 15.75 12.25 -19.21
N PRO A 139 14.60 12.74 -19.73
CA PRO A 139 13.38 12.83 -18.96
C PRO A 139 12.98 11.46 -18.40
N PHE A 140 12.68 11.39 -17.11
CA PHE A 140 12.20 10.16 -16.46
C PHE A 140 10.94 9.60 -17.17
N LEU A 141 10.09 10.49 -17.70
CA LEU A 141 8.91 10.11 -18.47
C LEU A 141 9.26 9.18 -19.63
N ASP A 142 10.34 9.49 -20.36
CA ASP A 142 10.78 8.71 -21.52
C ASP A 142 11.47 7.42 -21.09
N GLN A 143 12.31 7.48 -20.04
CA GLN A 143 12.94 6.30 -19.45
C GLN A 143 11.88 5.30 -18.96
N LEU A 144 10.84 5.78 -18.26
CA LEU A 144 9.73 4.97 -17.78
C LEU A 144 8.97 4.28 -18.93
N LYS A 145 8.61 5.03 -20.00
CA LYS A 145 7.93 4.47 -21.17
C LYS A 145 8.78 3.42 -21.87
N HIS A 146 10.07 3.69 -22.01
CA HIS A 146 11.02 2.77 -22.65
C HIS A 146 11.16 1.47 -21.87
N ALA A 147 11.42 1.54 -20.57
CA ALA A 147 11.56 0.37 -19.69
C ALA A 147 10.25 -0.42 -19.53
N ALA A 148 9.10 0.24 -19.53
CA ALA A 148 7.81 -0.42 -19.39
C ALA A 148 7.46 -1.30 -20.59
N LYS A 149 7.95 -0.96 -21.80
CA LYS A 149 7.57 -1.62 -23.06
C LYS A 149 7.76 -3.12 -23.03
N ASP A 150 8.88 -3.59 -22.53
CA ASP A 150 9.28 -4.99 -22.55
C ASP A 150 9.33 -5.63 -21.14
N ALA A 151 8.81 -4.96 -20.10
CA ALA A 151 8.73 -5.51 -18.75
C ALA A 151 7.71 -6.66 -18.67
N ALA A 152 8.07 -7.74 -17.96
CA ALA A 152 7.16 -8.86 -17.69
C ALA A 152 6.06 -8.47 -16.67
N ALA A 153 6.39 -7.63 -15.71
CA ALA A 153 5.48 -7.07 -14.72
C ALA A 153 5.98 -5.69 -14.28
N ILE A 154 5.06 -4.85 -13.83
CA ILE A 154 5.37 -3.51 -13.34
C ILE A 154 4.85 -3.38 -11.91
N ILE A 155 5.69 -2.92 -10.99
CA ILE A 155 5.33 -2.64 -9.59
C ILE A 155 5.46 -1.15 -9.35
N ALA A 156 4.39 -0.52 -8.87
CA ALA A 156 4.38 0.87 -8.42
C ALA A 156 4.62 0.93 -6.92
N TRP A 157 5.84 1.28 -6.52
CA TRP A 157 6.18 1.43 -5.11
C TRP A 157 5.71 2.75 -4.56
N GLY A 158 5.03 2.68 -3.44
CA GLY A 158 4.57 3.84 -2.71
C GLY A 158 3.39 4.56 -3.33
N SER A 159 2.88 5.53 -2.61
CA SER A 159 1.76 6.36 -3.06
C SER A 159 2.14 7.32 -4.18
N CYS A 160 3.42 7.65 -4.35
CA CYS A 160 3.89 8.47 -5.46
C CYS A 160 3.65 7.79 -6.80
N ALA A 161 4.18 6.58 -6.99
CA ALA A 161 3.98 5.81 -8.22
C ALA A 161 2.52 5.35 -8.39
N SER A 162 1.85 4.99 -7.29
CA SER A 162 0.48 4.45 -7.31
C SER A 162 -0.60 5.50 -7.56
N TRP A 163 -0.48 6.70 -6.93
CA TRP A 163 -1.54 7.71 -6.88
C TRP A 163 -1.08 9.13 -7.22
N GLY A 164 0.22 9.39 -7.28
CA GLY A 164 0.78 10.72 -7.49
C GLY A 164 1.31 11.39 -6.23
N CYS A 165 0.69 11.16 -5.07
CA CYS A 165 1.12 11.63 -3.75
C CYS A 165 1.35 13.15 -3.68
N VAL A 166 2.33 13.60 -2.88
CA VAL A 166 2.63 15.03 -2.67
C VAL A 166 3.03 15.76 -3.96
N GLN A 167 3.71 15.07 -4.88
CA GLN A 167 4.14 15.66 -6.15
C GLN A 167 2.96 16.03 -7.05
N ALA A 168 1.87 15.22 -7.00
CA ALA A 168 0.65 15.47 -7.76
C ALA A 168 -0.40 16.27 -6.98
N ALA A 169 -0.13 16.65 -5.73
CA ALA A 169 -1.02 17.47 -4.92
C ALA A 169 -1.17 18.88 -5.51
N ARG A 170 -2.36 19.46 -5.35
CA ARG A 170 -2.63 20.82 -5.88
C ARG A 170 -1.71 21.87 -5.27
N PRO A 171 -1.21 22.83 -6.08
CA PRO A 171 -1.57 23.15 -7.44
C PRO A 171 -0.90 22.33 -8.56
N ASN A 172 0.00 21.39 -8.25
CA ASN A 172 0.69 20.48 -9.17
C ASN A 172 1.30 21.18 -10.42
N PRO A 173 2.25 22.10 -10.25
CA PRO A 173 2.80 22.88 -11.35
C PRO A 173 3.59 22.04 -12.37
N THR A 174 4.13 20.91 -11.95
CA THR A 174 4.87 19.98 -12.81
C THR A 174 3.96 19.02 -13.59
N GLN A 175 2.65 19.03 -13.31
CA GLN A 175 1.68 18.06 -13.81
C GLN A 175 2.12 16.61 -13.56
N ALA A 176 2.66 16.35 -12.37
CA ALA A 176 3.05 15.03 -11.94
C ALA A 176 1.81 14.10 -11.89
N VAL A 177 1.97 12.87 -12.39
CA VAL A 177 0.86 11.91 -12.46
C VAL A 177 1.31 10.51 -12.01
N PRO A 178 0.42 9.69 -11.42
CA PRO A 178 0.75 8.29 -11.15
C PRO A 178 1.08 7.54 -12.43
N ILE A 179 1.95 6.52 -12.34
CA ILE A 179 2.49 5.83 -13.51
C ILE A 179 1.43 5.18 -14.40
N HIS A 180 0.29 4.77 -13.85
CA HIS A 180 -0.81 4.18 -14.62
C HIS A 180 -1.52 5.19 -15.56
N LYS A 181 -1.28 6.49 -15.42
CA LYS A 181 -1.75 7.49 -16.38
C LYS A 181 -0.91 7.52 -17.64
N VAL A 182 0.34 7.10 -17.54
CA VAL A 182 1.31 7.03 -18.64
C VAL A 182 1.34 5.62 -19.28
N ILE A 183 1.38 4.58 -18.44
CA ILE A 183 1.41 3.18 -18.87
C ILE A 183 -0.01 2.62 -18.78
N LYS A 184 -0.62 2.30 -19.93
CA LYS A 184 -2.03 1.86 -20.02
C LYS A 184 -2.21 0.45 -20.58
N ASP A 185 -1.19 -0.07 -21.20
CA ASP A 185 -1.18 -1.32 -21.94
C ASP A 185 -0.76 -2.53 -21.12
N LYS A 186 -0.35 -2.31 -19.86
CA LYS A 186 0.12 -3.35 -18.95
C LYS A 186 -0.51 -3.26 -17.57
N PRO A 187 -0.75 -4.39 -16.90
CA PRO A 187 -1.19 -4.38 -15.50
C PRO A 187 -0.07 -3.86 -14.59
N ILE A 188 -0.44 -2.97 -13.67
CA ILE A 188 0.46 -2.40 -12.68
C ILE A 188 0.04 -2.90 -11.31
N ILE A 189 0.97 -3.49 -10.59
CA ILE A 189 0.81 -3.89 -9.19
C ILE A 189 1.08 -2.67 -8.32
N LYS A 190 0.05 -2.09 -7.73
CA LYS A 190 0.19 -0.92 -6.88
C LYS A 190 0.41 -1.32 -5.43
N VAL A 191 1.48 -0.85 -4.84
CA VAL A 191 1.82 -1.09 -3.44
C VAL A 191 1.91 0.26 -2.72
N PRO A 192 0.74 0.90 -2.46
CA PRO A 192 0.72 2.25 -1.90
C PRO A 192 1.07 2.26 -0.42
N GLY A 193 1.49 3.42 0.03
CA GLY A 193 1.96 3.79 1.35
C GLY A 193 2.97 4.92 1.18
N CYS A 194 3.22 5.70 2.22
CA CYS A 194 4.20 6.79 2.13
C CYS A 194 5.16 6.74 3.33
N PRO A 195 6.12 5.80 3.22
CA PRO A 195 6.29 4.69 2.28
C PRO A 195 5.42 3.46 2.58
N PRO A 196 5.42 2.38 1.75
CA PRO A 196 4.84 1.08 2.13
C PRO A 196 5.64 0.40 3.23
N ILE A 197 5.01 -0.53 3.94
CA ILE A 197 5.69 -1.35 4.96
C ILE A 197 6.74 -2.24 4.26
N ALA A 198 7.93 -2.35 4.83
CA ALA A 198 9.05 -3.11 4.28
C ALA A 198 8.67 -4.56 3.93
N GLU A 199 8.00 -5.27 4.86
CA GLU A 199 7.57 -6.65 4.70
C GLU A 199 6.44 -6.79 3.65
N VAL A 200 5.66 -5.76 3.41
CA VAL A 200 4.67 -5.73 2.32
C VAL A 200 5.39 -5.67 0.96
N MET A 201 6.41 -4.85 0.83
CA MET A 201 7.21 -4.74 -0.41
C MET A 201 7.93 -6.06 -0.71
N THR A 202 8.69 -6.58 0.24
CA THR A 202 9.42 -7.85 0.08
C THR A 202 8.47 -9.03 -0.08
N GLY A 203 7.30 -8.99 0.56
CA GLY A 203 6.25 -9.99 0.45
C GLY A 203 5.66 -10.07 -0.97
N VAL A 204 5.42 -8.95 -1.63
CA VAL A 204 4.94 -8.91 -3.02
C VAL A 204 5.98 -9.52 -3.97
N ILE A 205 7.25 -9.13 -3.85
CA ILE A 205 8.35 -9.71 -4.65
C ILE A 205 8.45 -11.22 -4.41
N THR A 206 8.50 -11.63 -3.15
CA THR A 206 8.61 -13.05 -2.79
C THR A 206 7.44 -13.89 -3.32
N TYR A 207 6.21 -13.34 -3.26
CA TYR A 207 5.04 -14.01 -3.83
C TYR A 207 5.21 -14.22 -5.35
N MET A 208 5.61 -13.17 -6.08
CA MET A 208 5.80 -13.26 -7.54
C MET A 208 6.88 -14.27 -7.92
N LEU A 209 8.00 -14.26 -7.20
CA LEU A 209 9.11 -15.20 -7.43
C LEU A 209 8.69 -16.65 -7.14
N THR A 210 7.99 -16.87 -6.02
CA THR A 210 7.58 -18.21 -5.58
C THR A 210 6.56 -18.83 -6.55
N PHE A 211 5.53 -18.06 -6.88
CA PHE A 211 4.40 -18.58 -7.67
C PHE A 211 4.50 -18.29 -9.16
N GLY A 212 5.44 -17.45 -9.60
CA GLY A 212 5.61 -17.07 -11.01
C GLY A 212 4.40 -16.31 -11.58
N LYS A 213 3.63 -15.65 -10.74
CA LYS A 213 2.41 -14.91 -11.12
C LYS A 213 2.19 -13.70 -10.23
N VAL A 214 1.46 -12.75 -10.77
CA VAL A 214 0.98 -11.57 -10.03
C VAL A 214 0.04 -12.02 -8.89
N PRO A 215 0.15 -11.46 -7.68
CA PRO A 215 -0.81 -11.70 -6.61
C PRO A 215 -2.22 -11.25 -7.02
N GLU A 216 -3.24 -11.77 -6.35
CA GLU A 216 -4.61 -11.31 -6.59
C GLU A 216 -4.75 -9.83 -6.22
N LEU A 217 -5.24 -9.03 -7.16
CA LEU A 217 -5.38 -7.57 -7.01
C LEU A 217 -6.83 -7.19 -6.71
N ASP A 218 -7.00 -6.11 -5.96
CA ASP A 218 -8.29 -5.45 -5.80
C ASP A 218 -8.64 -4.59 -7.04
N ARG A 219 -9.80 -3.92 -7.02
CA ARG A 219 -10.25 -3.07 -8.13
C ARG A 219 -9.34 -1.87 -8.38
N GLN A 220 -8.51 -1.49 -7.43
CA GLN A 220 -7.55 -0.39 -7.55
C GLN A 220 -6.16 -0.86 -8.00
N GLY A 221 -5.94 -2.18 -8.14
CA GLY A 221 -4.68 -2.77 -8.53
C GLY A 221 -3.73 -3.06 -7.36
N ARG A 222 -4.24 -3.11 -6.10
CA ARG A 222 -3.44 -3.41 -4.91
C ARG A 222 -3.52 -4.89 -4.55
N PRO A 223 -2.42 -5.53 -4.08
CA PRO A 223 -2.44 -6.92 -3.64
C PRO A 223 -3.43 -7.15 -2.48
N LYS A 224 -4.47 -7.94 -2.70
CA LYS A 224 -5.51 -8.22 -1.69
C LYS A 224 -4.94 -8.77 -0.40
N MET A 225 -3.87 -9.55 -0.45
CA MET A 225 -3.23 -10.12 0.72
C MET A 225 -2.79 -9.09 1.76
N PHE A 226 -2.56 -7.82 1.34
CA PHE A 226 -2.14 -6.74 2.23
C PHE A 226 -3.14 -5.59 2.31
N TYR A 227 -4.03 -5.44 1.31
CA TYR A 227 -4.90 -4.27 1.17
C TYR A 227 -6.39 -4.61 1.17
N SER A 228 -6.79 -5.82 1.60
CA SER A 228 -8.20 -6.21 1.67
C SER A 228 -8.93 -5.70 2.91
N GLN A 229 -8.22 -5.31 3.96
CA GLN A 229 -8.78 -4.87 5.24
C GLN A 229 -8.40 -3.43 5.55
N ARG A 230 -9.33 -2.69 6.16
CA ARG A 230 -9.04 -1.35 6.66
C ARG A 230 -8.21 -1.44 7.94
N ILE A 231 -7.38 -0.44 8.17
CA ILE A 231 -6.61 -0.34 9.42
C ILE A 231 -7.51 -0.40 10.65
N HIS A 232 -8.66 0.28 10.58
CA HIS A 232 -9.64 0.33 11.68
C HIS A 232 -10.22 -1.05 12.04
N ASP A 233 -10.41 -1.95 11.06
CA ASP A 233 -11.01 -3.27 11.28
C ASP A 233 -10.16 -4.18 12.18
N LYS A 234 -8.84 -3.95 12.20
CA LYS A 234 -7.85 -4.71 13.01
C LYS A 234 -7.08 -3.83 13.99
N CYS A 235 -7.56 -2.61 14.24
CA CYS A 235 -6.92 -1.70 15.17
C CYS A 235 -7.14 -2.16 16.61
N TYR A 236 -6.07 -2.20 17.42
CA TYR A 236 -6.17 -2.56 18.84
C TYR A 236 -6.97 -1.54 19.66
N ARG A 237 -7.16 -0.29 19.15
CA ARG A 237 -8.03 0.73 19.76
C ARG A 237 -9.50 0.61 19.32
N ARG A 238 -9.86 -0.37 18.49
CA ARG A 238 -11.24 -0.57 18.04
C ARG A 238 -12.25 -0.74 19.17
N PRO A 239 -11.96 -1.47 20.27
CA PRO A 239 -12.88 -1.55 21.42
C PRO A 239 -13.24 -0.19 22.03
N HIS A 240 -12.29 0.76 22.05
CA HIS A 240 -12.56 2.12 22.53
C HIS A 240 -13.48 2.89 21.58
N PHE A 241 -13.34 2.71 20.26
CA PHE A 241 -14.27 3.28 19.29
C PHE A 241 -15.68 2.76 19.51
N ASP A 242 -15.85 1.45 19.64
CA ASP A 242 -17.14 0.81 19.82
C ASP A 242 -17.80 1.19 21.18
N ALA A 243 -17.00 1.53 22.19
CA ALA A 243 -17.44 2.02 23.49
C ALA A 243 -17.64 3.54 23.56
N GLY A 244 -17.46 4.27 22.46
CA GLY A 244 -17.56 5.73 22.43
C GLY A 244 -16.46 6.47 23.18
N GLN A 245 -15.33 5.81 23.44
CA GLN A 245 -14.18 6.36 24.16
C GLN A 245 -13.18 6.97 23.19
N PHE A 246 -13.13 8.27 23.10
CA PHE A 246 -12.30 9.02 22.16
C PHE A 246 -11.30 9.93 22.85
N VAL A 247 -10.20 10.18 22.15
CA VAL A 247 -9.32 11.32 22.40
C VAL A 247 -10.02 12.54 21.80
N GLU A 248 -10.35 13.52 22.61
CA GLU A 248 -11.00 14.77 22.18
C GLU A 248 -9.96 15.84 21.83
N GLN A 249 -8.86 15.87 22.58
CA GLN A 249 -7.73 16.78 22.39
C GLN A 249 -6.41 16.05 22.68
N TRP A 250 -5.35 16.52 22.04
CA TRP A 250 -4.02 15.99 22.32
C TRP A 250 -3.65 16.19 23.80
N ASP A 251 -3.08 15.15 24.42
CA ASP A 251 -2.68 15.09 25.83
C ASP A 251 -3.83 15.16 26.85
N ASP A 252 -5.07 14.94 26.45
CA ASP A 252 -6.20 14.77 27.37
C ASP A 252 -6.14 13.43 28.14
N GLU A 253 -7.09 13.20 29.03
CA GLU A 253 -7.20 11.94 29.77
C GLU A 253 -7.43 10.73 28.83
N GLY A 254 -8.19 10.91 27.76
CA GLY A 254 -8.43 9.89 26.75
C GLY A 254 -7.14 9.50 26.02
N ALA A 255 -6.28 10.48 25.70
CA ALA A 255 -4.98 10.25 25.09
C ALA A 255 -4.06 9.42 26.00
N ARG A 256 -3.99 9.77 27.30
CA ARG A 256 -3.21 9.05 28.32
C ARG A 256 -3.72 7.63 28.56
N LYS A 257 -5.02 7.41 28.44
CA LYS A 257 -5.67 6.08 28.55
C LYS A 257 -5.63 5.27 27.26
N GLY A 258 -5.13 5.82 26.16
CA GLY A 258 -5.02 5.13 24.87
C GLY A 258 -6.35 4.97 24.13
N TYR A 259 -7.32 5.87 24.33
CA TYR A 259 -8.61 5.87 23.64
C TYR A 259 -8.48 6.06 22.13
N CYS A 260 -9.58 5.87 21.39
CA CYS A 260 -9.58 5.95 19.94
C CYS A 260 -9.24 7.37 19.45
N LEU A 261 -8.36 7.45 18.44
CA LEU A 261 -7.89 8.71 17.86
C LEU A 261 -8.83 9.27 16.75
N TYR A 262 -10.04 8.72 16.60
CA TYR A 262 -10.97 9.10 15.52
C TYR A 262 -11.27 10.61 15.53
N LYS A 263 -11.58 11.17 16.69
CA LYS A 263 -11.96 12.59 16.82
C LYS A 263 -10.80 13.57 16.65
N VAL A 264 -9.56 13.10 16.70
CA VAL A 264 -8.36 13.90 16.40
C VAL A 264 -7.80 13.61 15.02
N GLY A 265 -8.66 13.11 14.10
CA GLY A 265 -8.38 13.05 12.68
C GLY A 265 -7.88 11.72 12.13
N CYS A 266 -7.95 10.61 12.89
CA CYS A 266 -7.52 9.31 12.40
C CYS A 266 -8.33 8.85 11.18
N LYS A 267 -7.65 8.60 10.04
CA LYS A 267 -8.23 8.13 8.78
C LYS A 267 -8.30 6.58 8.68
N GLY A 268 -8.02 5.87 9.78
CA GLY A 268 -8.05 4.39 9.83
C GLY A 268 -9.33 3.75 9.27
N PRO A 269 -10.53 4.30 9.53
CA PRO A 269 -11.79 3.76 9.00
C PRO A 269 -11.92 3.75 7.47
N THR A 270 -11.19 4.59 6.76
CA THR A 270 -11.24 4.68 5.29
C THR A 270 -9.96 4.20 4.60
N THR A 271 -8.96 3.73 5.36
CA THR A 271 -7.64 3.39 4.85
C THR A 271 -7.43 1.88 4.81
N TYR A 272 -7.16 1.35 3.61
CA TYR A 272 -6.81 -0.05 3.40
C TYR A 272 -5.29 -0.20 3.42
N ASN A 273 -4.75 -0.88 4.43
CA ASN A 273 -3.33 -1.18 4.57
C ASN A 273 -3.11 -2.23 5.67
N ALA A 274 -1.95 -2.87 5.67
CA ALA A 274 -1.56 -3.90 6.63
C ALA A 274 -0.95 -3.34 7.94
N CYS A 275 -0.97 -2.02 8.19
CA CYS A 275 -0.32 -1.40 9.35
C CYS A 275 -0.77 -1.98 10.69
N SER A 276 -2.06 -2.33 10.84
CA SER A 276 -2.61 -2.89 12.09
C SER A 276 -2.27 -4.38 12.30
N THR A 277 -1.80 -5.08 11.26
CA THR A 277 -1.50 -6.52 11.29
C THR A 277 -0.01 -6.81 11.15
N VAL A 278 0.62 -6.33 10.08
CA VAL A 278 2.06 -6.51 9.82
C VAL A 278 2.89 -5.60 10.71
N ARG A 279 2.45 -4.35 10.88
CA ARG A 279 3.16 -3.27 11.60
C ARG A 279 4.48 -2.89 10.94
N TRP A 280 5.25 -2.03 11.58
CA TRP A 280 6.54 -1.51 11.15
C TRP A 280 7.67 -2.01 12.04
N ASN A 281 8.89 -1.98 11.52
CA ASN A 281 10.10 -2.32 12.26
C ASN A 281 9.99 -3.68 12.97
N GLU A 282 9.87 -4.73 12.16
CA GLU A 282 9.75 -6.11 12.64
C GLU A 282 8.51 -6.35 13.53
N GLY A 283 7.40 -5.69 13.21
CA GLY A 283 6.16 -5.85 13.97
C GLY A 283 6.11 -5.06 15.28
N THR A 284 7.06 -4.16 15.51
CA THR A 284 7.17 -3.40 16.77
C THR A 284 5.97 -2.49 16.98
N SER A 285 5.64 -1.62 16.02
CA SER A 285 4.51 -0.70 16.16
C SER A 285 4.02 -0.14 14.81
N PHE A 286 2.99 0.69 14.86
CA PHE A 286 2.49 1.48 13.74
C PHE A 286 1.95 2.82 14.25
N PRO A 287 1.69 3.83 13.39
CA PRO A 287 1.39 5.20 13.84
C PRO A 287 0.35 5.31 14.96
N ILE A 288 -0.77 4.59 14.85
CA ILE A 288 -1.83 4.61 15.89
C ILE A 288 -1.32 4.06 17.23
N GLN A 289 -0.47 3.05 17.20
CA GLN A 289 0.13 2.48 18.40
C GLN A 289 1.14 3.44 19.02
N ALA A 290 1.84 4.20 18.20
CA ALA A 290 2.75 5.26 18.64
C ALA A 290 2.03 6.55 19.10
N GLY A 291 0.70 6.57 19.09
CA GLY A 291 -0.10 7.70 19.59
C GLY A 291 -0.54 8.71 18.51
N HIS A 292 -0.24 8.47 17.25
CA HIS A 292 -0.64 9.34 16.13
C HIS A 292 -1.70 8.67 15.25
N GLY A 293 -2.76 9.39 14.88
CA GLY A 293 -3.81 8.90 13.99
C GLY A 293 -3.28 8.50 12.60
N CYS A 294 -3.95 7.55 11.96
CA CYS A 294 -3.67 7.23 10.56
C CYS A 294 -3.95 8.44 9.67
N ILE A 295 -3.01 8.81 8.79
CA ILE A 295 -3.17 9.92 7.84
C ILE A 295 -3.75 9.49 6.49
N GLY A 296 -4.00 8.19 6.28
CA GLY A 296 -4.56 7.69 5.02
C GLY A 296 -3.55 7.52 3.90
N CYS A 297 -2.27 7.38 4.20
CA CYS A 297 -1.17 7.47 3.23
C CYS A 297 -1.20 6.46 2.08
N SER A 298 -1.93 5.35 2.20
CA SER A 298 -2.11 4.35 1.12
C SER A 298 -3.34 4.60 0.23
N GLU A 299 -4.12 5.64 0.51
CA GLU A 299 -5.30 5.96 -0.28
C GLU A 299 -5.03 7.03 -1.33
N ASP A 300 -5.78 6.95 -2.43
CA ASP A 300 -5.69 7.93 -3.52
C ASP A 300 -6.06 9.33 -3.03
N GLY A 301 -5.25 10.31 -3.40
CA GLY A 301 -5.47 11.72 -3.11
C GLY A 301 -5.42 12.11 -1.62
N PHE A 302 -4.76 11.32 -0.74
CA PHE A 302 -4.73 11.63 0.69
C PHE A 302 -4.12 12.99 1.02
N TRP A 303 -3.26 13.54 0.18
CA TRP A 303 -2.68 14.87 0.32
C TRP A 303 -3.67 16.02 0.07
N ASP A 304 -4.73 15.76 -0.68
CA ASP A 304 -5.72 16.79 -1.10
C ASP A 304 -7.10 16.63 -0.42
N LYS A 305 -7.23 15.71 0.55
CA LYS A 305 -8.48 15.42 1.25
C LYS A 305 -8.62 16.11 2.61
N GLY A 306 -8.12 17.32 2.72
CA GLY A 306 -8.14 18.11 3.95
C GLY A 306 -6.91 17.90 4.84
N SER A 307 -6.93 18.47 6.04
CA SER A 307 -5.86 18.35 7.02
C SER A 307 -5.73 16.90 7.52
N PHE A 308 -4.52 16.50 7.90
CA PHE A 308 -4.26 15.20 8.53
C PHE A 308 -4.97 15.04 9.89
N TYR A 309 -5.32 16.15 10.53
CA TYR A 309 -5.96 16.18 11.84
C TYR A 309 -7.47 16.48 11.77
N ASP A 310 -8.01 16.75 10.57
CA ASP A 310 -9.45 16.93 10.41
C ASP A 310 -10.17 15.61 10.65
N ARG A 311 -11.29 15.68 11.34
CA ARG A 311 -12.15 14.51 11.55
C ARG A 311 -12.69 14.00 10.21
N LEU A 312 -12.92 12.69 10.12
CA LEU A 312 -13.72 12.14 9.05
C LEU A 312 -15.16 12.57 9.29
N THR A 313 -15.66 13.46 8.42
CA THR A 313 -17.06 13.88 8.41
C THR A 313 -17.75 13.26 7.19
N ASP A 314 -18.87 12.60 7.42
CA ASP A 314 -19.59 11.93 6.34
C ASP A 314 -20.39 12.92 5.49
N ILE A 315 -20.72 14.09 6.03
CA ILE A 315 -21.53 15.13 5.37
C ILE A 315 -20.97 16.50 5.69
N ASN A 316 -20.35 17.12 4.68
CA ASN A 316 -19.97 18.53 4.73
C ASN A 316 -20.78 19.30 3.69
N GLN A 317 -22.06 19.54 3.98
CA GLN A 317 -22.95 20.33 3.11
C GLN A 317 -23.45 21.56 3.86
N PHE A 318 -23.46 22.69 3.17
CA PHE A 318 -23.97 23.98 3.68
C PHE A 318 -23.26 24.53 4.93
N GLY A 319 -21.96 24.16 5.15
CA GLY A 319 -21.21 24.62 6.31
C GLY A 319 -21.61 23.95 7.65
N ILE A 320 -22.36 22.85 7.58
CA ILE A 320 -22.70 22.03 8.76
C ILE A 320 -21.83 20.80 8.73
N GLU A 321 -20.97 20.65 9.74
CA GLU A 321 -20.25 19.41 9.99
C GLU A 321 -21.13 18.48 10.83
N SER A 322 -21.47 17.31 10.26
CA SER A 322 -22.15 16.25 11.01
C SER A 322 -21.39 14.92 10.85
N ASN A 323 -21.33 14.16 11.91
CA ASN A 323 -20.76 12.83 11.89
C ASN A 323 -21.83 11.76 11.62
N ALA A 324 -21.42 10.55 11.25
CA ALA A 324 -22.33 9.44 10.95
C ALA A 324 -23.28 9.12 12.10
N ASP A 325 -22.84 9.29 13.36
CA ASP A 325 -23.64 9.02 14.56
C ASP A 325 -24.74 10.07 14.73
N GLU A 326 -24.44 11.35 14.48
CA GLU A 326 -25.44 12.43 14.52
C GLU A 326 -26.50 12.25 13.43
N VAL A 327 -26.07 11.95 12.20
CA VAL A 327 -26.97 11.67 11.10
C VAL A 327 -27.80 10.41 11.38
N GLY A 328 -27.17 9.33 11.84
CA GLY A 328 -27.83 8.08 12.21
C GLY A 328 -28.87 8.30 13.31
N THR A 329 -28.55 9.07 14.34
CA THR A 329 -29.47 9.41 15.44
C THR A 329 -30.64 10.26 14.94
N ALA A 330 -30.38 11.26 14.10
CA ALA A 330 -31.42 12.10 13.50
C ALA A 330 -32.37 11.30 12.61
N VAL A 331 -31.83 10.39 11.77
CA VAL A 331 -32.61 9.49 10.93
C VAL A 331 -33.45 8.52 11.76
N ALA A 332 -32.85 7.88 12.77
CA ALA A 332 -33.58 6.97 13.67
C ALA A 332 -34.69 7.69 14.45
N GLY A 333 -34.44 8.92 14.93
CA GLY A 333 -35.45 9.76 15.56
C GLY A 333 -36.58 10.14 14.61
N GLY A 334 -36.27 10.53 13.39
CA GLY A 334 -37.26 10.86 12.34
C GLY A 334 -38.12 9.68 11.96
N VAL A 335 -37.54 8.50 11.78
CA VAL A 335 -38.29 7.25 11.49
C VAL A 335 -39.18 6.87 12.68
N GLY A 336 -38.65 6.95 13.91
CA GLY A 336 -39.43 6.70 15.13
C GLY A 336 -40.63 7.62 15.27
N ALA A 337 -40.46 8.92 15.02
CA ALA A 337 -41.55 9.90 15.03
C ALA A 337 -42.60 9.62 13.95
N ALA A 338 -42.19 9.26 12.75
CA ALA A 338 -43.08 8.90 11.65
C ALA A 338 -43.91 7.64 11.96
N ILE A 339 -43.31 6.62 12.56
CA ILE A 339 -44.01 5.41 13.00
C ILE A 339 -45.01 5.74 14.11
N ALA A 340 -44.64 6.55 15.10
CA ALA A 340 -45.54 6.97 16.17
C ALA A 340 -46.75 7.78 15.64
N ALA A 341 -46.47 8.72 14.72
CA ALA A 341 -47.53 9.51 14.09
C ALA A 341 -48.50 8.61 13.27
N HIS A 342 -47.95 7.65 12.50
CA HIS A 342 -48.77 6.71 11.74
C HIS A 342 -49.62 5.81 12.65
N ALA A 343 -49.03 5.32 13.76
CA ALA A 343 -49.80 4.53 14.75
C ALA A 343 -50.93 5.33 15.39
N ALA A 344 -50.67 6.60 15.75
CA ALA A 344 -51.69 7.49 16.32
C ALA A 344 -52.85 7.75 15.32
N VAL A 345 -52.53 8.09 14.06
CA VAL A 345 -53.53 8.28 13.03
C VAL A 345 -54.35 7.00 12.77
N SER A 346 -53.67 5.84 12.77
CA SER A 346 -54.34 4.55 12.58
C SER A 346 -55.28 4.22 13.76
N ALA A 347 -54.88 4.54 14.99
CA ALA A 347 -55.74 4.36 16.17
C ALA A 347 -56.96 5.27 16.13
N ILE A 348 -56.79 6.54 15.76
CA ILE A 348 -57.92 7.51 15.60
C ILE A 348 -58.88 7.00 14.53
N LYS A 349 -58.42 6.59 13.36
CA LYS A 349 -59.29 6.05 12.29
C LYS A 349 -60.05 4.81 12.74
N ARG A 350 -59.42 3.90 13.51
CA ARG A 350 -60.11 2.71 14.07
C ARG A 350 -61.16 3.09 15.10
N ALA A 351 -60.90 4.10 15.92
CA ALA A 351 -61.91 4.59 16.89
C ALA A 351 -63.09 5.23 16.21
N GLN A 352 -62.88 6.02 15.14
CA GLN A 352 -63.95 6.62 14.35
C GLN A 352 -64.84 5.57 13.64
N HIS A 353 -64.23 4.53 13.04
CA HIS A 353 -64.95 3.44 12.42
C HIS A 353 -65.78 2.58 13.39
N LYS A 354 -65.37 2.49 14.65
CA LYS A 354 -66.17 1.81 15.70
C LYS A 354 -67.38 2.64 16.11
N GLY A 355 -67.27 3.97 16.17
CA GLY A 355 -68.39 4.84 16.51
C GLY A 355 -69.43 5.03 15.39
N GLU A 356 -69.17 4.62 14.15
CA GLU A 356 -70.14 4.61 13.04
C GLU A 356 -70.90 3.28 12.93
N GLN A 357 -70.58 2.27 13.72
CA GLN A 357 -71.17 0.93 13.72
C GLN A 357 -72.06 0.69 14.97
N GLU A 358 -72.08 1.60 15.90
CA GLU A 358 -73.06 1.66 17.03
C GLU A 358 -74.14 2.70 16.73
#